data_79ca74e3a4d19af3758e070896ce25e1
#
_entry.id   79ca74e3a4d19af3758e070896ce25e1
#
_cell.length_a   1.000
_cell.length_b   1.000
_cell.length_c   1.000
_cell.angle_alpha   90.00
_cell.angle_beta   90.00
_cell.angle_gamma   90.00
#
_symmetry.space_group_name_H-M   'P 1'
#
loop_
_entity.id
_entity.type
_entity.pdbx_description
1 polymer ?
#
loop_
_entity_poly.entity_id
_entity_poly.type
_entity_poly.pdbx_seq_one_letter_code
_entity_poly.pdbx_strand_id
1 'polypeptide(L)'
;GDGGDGGPVAASPSASTEAPSREPPPSVEPVPVPSAEPSSPSSPGGGVFPQPEDGRINDPISGLSYHFPGDPWQIASPGEVNGTAPFGQQWTSGYQAISQRDYEPGKTWVGTVLAGPLAPSAPYGGPDSLREVLGTFLIAAETVLYEPPHDRRILEDKALTVSGRPAWLLKFEMDFTEQSEINGWQWRKEIGALVLVDRGEENPPALLFATVPDNLDPRVVDEVVGSLRLS
;
A
#
# COMPACT_ATOMS: atom_id res chain seq x y z
N GLY A 1 0.56 3.18 38.99
CA GLY A 1 0.08 3.05 37.93
C GLY A 1 0.97 3.13 36.86
N ASP A 2 1.00 2.52 36.04
CA ASP A 2 1.73 2.57 35.26
C ASP A 2 1.36 2.70 34.02
N GLY A 3 1.76 3.27 33.46
CA GLY A 3 1.33 3.67 32.37
C GLY A 3 1.69 3.05 31.29
N GLY A 4 1.15 2.57 30.83
CA GLY A 4 1.47 1.94 29.77
C GLY A 4 1.53 2.68 28.68
N ASP A 5 2.36 2.76 28.13
CA ASP A 5 2.45 3.50 27.19
C ASP A 5 2.18 3.01 25.98
N GLY A 6 1.61 3.12 25.48
CA GLY A 6 1.26 2.68 24.34
C GLY A 6 1.69 3.45 23.30
N GLY A 7 2.62 3.37 22.95
CA GLY A 7 2.99 4.15 21.94
C GLY A 7 2.34 3.85 20.73
N PRO A 8 2.10 4.62 20.04
CA PRO A 8 1.44 4.47 18.88
C PRO A 8 2.19 3.93 17.95
N VAL A 9 1.99 3.76 17.10
CA VAL A 9 2.50 3.28 16.21
C VAL A 9 2.35 3.58 14.90
N ALA A 10 2.80 3.16 14.09
CA ALA A 10 2.86 3.48 12.78
C ALA A 10 1.72 3.46 12.11
N ALA A 11 1.49 4.06 11.21
CA ALA A 11 0.36 4.13 10.57
C ALA A 11 0.41 3.76 9.19
N SER A 12 0.71 4.36 8.30
CA SER A 12 0.57 4.05 6.99
C SER A 12 1.48 2.95 6.64
N PRO A 13 1.27 2.31 5.62
CA PRO A 13 2.04 1.22 5.20
C PRO A 13 3.49 1.46 5.21
N SER A 14 3.88 2.59 5.11
CA SER A 14 5.25 2.68 5.05
C SER A 14 5.78 3.46 6.11
N ALA A 15 5.04 3.74 6.99
CA ALA A 15 5.53 4.57 7.96
C ALA A 15 6.79 4.07 8.45
N SER A 16 7.04 2.94 8.32
CA SER A 16 8.19 2.51 8.92
C SER A 16 9.37 2.88 8.25
N THR A 17 9.32 3.26 7.17
CA THR A 17 10.43 3.52 6.49
C THR A 17 11.34 4.38 7.17
N GLU A 18 10.99 5.26 7.82
CA GLU A 18 11.89 6.10 8.30
C GLU A 18 12.41 5.71 9.52
N ALA A 19 11.90 5.03 10.09
CA ALA A 19 12.31 4.74 11.26
C ALA A 19 13.62 4.54 11.52
N PRO A 20 14.14 3.85 11.23
CA PRO A 20 15.32 3.50 11.56
C PRO A 20 16.29 4.26 11.73
N SER A 21 16.31 4.84 11.58
CA SER A 21 17.21 5.62 11.67
C SER A 21 18.14 5.17 12.55
N ARG A 22 18.43 4.35 12.89
CA ARG A 22 19.19 4.01 13.69
C ARG A 22 20.40 4.22 13.28
N GLU A 23 21.22 4.19 13.63
CA GLU A 23 22.34 4.50 13.38
C GLU A 23 23.07 3.67 12.69
N PRO A 24 23.66 3.88 12.15
CA PRO A 24 24.30 3.23 11.27
C PRO A 24 25.47 2.72 11.69
N PRO A 25 25.76 1.95 11.32
CA PRO A 25 26.78 1.35 11.56
C PRO A 25 27.74 1.95 10.89
N PRO A 26 28.51 2.15 11.18
CA PRO A 26 29.43 2.78 10.63
C PRO A 26 29.96 2.25 9.55
N SER A 27 30.26 2.47 9.11
CA SER A 27 30.84 2.15 8.11
C SER A 27 30.81 1.26 7.22
N VAL A 28 30.44 0.98 7.22
CA VAL A 28 30.31 0.08 6.46
C VAL A 28 30.48 0.45 5.23
N GLU A 29 31.10 0.37 4.80
CA GLU A 29 31.31 0.74 3.71
C GLU A 29 30.71 0.16 2.70
N PRO A 30 30.42 0.54 2.13
CA PRO A 30 29.70 0.21 1.15
C PRO A 30 30.20 -0.56 0.26
N VAL A 31 30.12 -1.33 0.32
CA VAL A 31 30.50 -2.12 -0.48
C VAL A 31 29.93 -1.94 -1.69
N PRO A 32 30.37 -1.80 -2.51
CA PRO A 32 29.95 -1.54 -3.74
C PRO A 32 29.17 -2.56 -4.19
N VAL A 33 28.38 -2.46 -3.99
CA VAL A 33 27.54 -3.25 -4.44
C VAL A 33 27.63 -3.49 -5.75
N PRO A 34 27.67 -4.28 -6.16
CA PRO A 34 27.81 -4.63 -7.45
C PRO A 34 26.69 -4.39 -8.06
N SER A 35 26.41 -3.72 -7.86
CA SER A 35 25.40 -3.39 -8.43
C SER A 35 24.94 -3.94 -9.45
N ALA A 36 24.95 -4.03 -9.71
CA ALA A 36 24.56 -4.45 -10.69
C ALA A 36 23.97 -5.46 -11.11
N GLU A 37 23.91 -6.02 -10.73
CA GLU A 37 23.46 -6.99 -11.20
C GLU A 37 22.15 -7.08 -11.18
N PRO A 38 21.55 -6.86 -11.88
CA PRO A 38 20.26 -6.82 -12.04
C PRO A 38 19.84 -8.07 -11.88
N SER A 39 20.06 -8.47 -11.42
CA SER A 39 19.69 -9.58 -11.30
C SER A 39 18.53 -10.12 -11.43
N SER A 40 18.25 -10.70 -11.30
CA SER A 40 17.18 -11.31 -11.52
C SER A 40 16.28 -11.32 -10.51
N PRO A 41 15.35 -11.05 -10.66
CA PRO A 41 14.35 -10.91 -9.81
C PRO A 41 13.85 -12.08 -9.43
N SER A 42 14.14 -12.64 -8.82
CA SER A 42 13.54 -13.68 -8.56
C SER A 42 12.41 -13.73 -7.71
N SER A 43 12.26 -13.24 -6.72
CA SER A 43 11.10 -13.38 -5.97
C SER A 43 10.27 -12.22 -5.94
N PRO A 44 9.04 -12.35 -5.84
CA PRO A 44 8.12 -11.26 -5.81
C PRO A 44 8.49 -10.42 -4.64
N GLY A 45 8.39 -9.22 -4.72
CA GLY A 45 8.72 -8.38 -3.61
C GLY A 45 10.19 -8.12 -3.44
N GLY A 46 11.03 -8.82 -4.17
CA GLY A 46 12.44 -8.57 -4.02
C GLY A 46 12.90 -7.77 -5.20
N GLY A 47 14.03 -7.23 -5.21
CA GLY A 47 14.54 -6.51 -6.34
C GLY A 47 13.98 -5.11 -6.45
N VAL A 48 13.70 -4.69 -7.64
CA VAL A 48 13.27 -3.33 -7.90
C VAL A 48 11.89 -3.34 -8.48
N PHE A 49 11.06 -2.43 -8.06
CA PHE A 49 9.72 -2.32 -8.62
C PHE A 49 9.77 -1.71 -10.03
N PRO A 50 8.76 -2.00 -10.87
CA PRO A 50 8.72 -1.45 -12.22
C PRO A 50 8.70 0.07 -12.20
N GLN A 51 9.42 0.66 -13.16
CA GLN A 51 9.41 2.09 -13.35
C GLN A 51 8.23 2.48 -14.25
N PRO A 52 7.71 3.69 -14.14
CA PRO A 52 6.58 4.07 -14.95
C PRO A 52 6.95 4.21 -16.43
N GLU A 53 6.02 3.87 -17.30
CA GLU A 53 6.17 4.04 -18.73
C GLU A 53 4.89 4.68 -19.22
N ASP A 54 5.01 5.80 -19.89
CA ASP A 54 3.84 6.52 -20.40
C ASP A 54 2.79 6.76 -19.32
N GLY A 55 3.23 7.14 -18.15
CA GLY A 55 2.32 7.48 -17.06
C GLY A 55 1.63 6.31 -16.42
N ARG A 56 2.14 5.12 -16.61
CA ARG A 56 1.53 3.92 -16.03
C ARG A 56 2.59 3.01 -15.43
N ILE A 57 2.17 2.27 -14.41
CA ILE A 57 2.95 1.17 -13.87
C ILE A 57 2.45 -0.10 -14.53
N ASN A 58 3.35 -0.91 -15.03
CA ASN A 58 3.01 -2.21 -15.57
C ASN A 58 3.68 -3.27 -14.71
N ASP A 59 2.87 -4.07 -14.02
CA ASP A 59 3.37 -5.06 -13.06
C ASP A 59 3.23 -6.45 -13.66
N PRO A 60 4.29 -7.03 -14.15
CA PRO A 60 4.17 -8.35 -14.80
C PRO A 60 3.86 -9.47 -13.83
N ILE A 61 4.11 -9.29 -12.55
CA ILE A 61 3.89 -10.36 -11.58
C ILE A 61 2.42 -10.46 -11.21
N SER A 62 1.78 -9.34 -10.91
CA SER A 62 0.34 -9.36 -10.61
C SER A 62 -0.49 -9.28 -11.88
N GLY A 63 0.07 -8.84 -12.97
CA GLY A 63 -0.66 -8.60 -14.21
C GLY A 63 -1.37 -7.26 -14.24
N LEU A 64 -1.33 -6.48 -13.18
CA LEU A 64 -2.03 -5.21 -13.14
C LEU A 64 -1.21 -4.10 -13.77
N SER A 65 -1.92 -3.16 -14.39
CA SER A 65 -1.33 -1.94 -14.89
C SER A 65 -2.22 -0.80 -14.43
N TYR A 66 -1.65 0.30 -14.01
CA TYR A 66 -2.42 1.37 -13.41
C TYR A 66 -1.68 2.72 -13.51
N HIS A 67 -2.42 3.78 -13.30
CA HIS A 67 -1.94 5.16 -13.44
C HIS A 67 -0.81 5.48 -12.47
N PHE A 68 0.18 6.21 -12.96
CA PHE A 68 1.23 6.79 -12.12
C PHE A 68 1.14 8.31 -12.25
N PRO A 69 0.82 9.03 -11.18
CA PRO A 69 0.54 10.46 -11.27
C PRO A 69 1.77 11.37 -11.41
N GLY A 70 2.95 10.85 -11.22
CA GLY A 70 4.13 11.72 -11.24
C GLY A 70 4.36 12.38 -9.88
N ASP A 71 5.19 13.41 -9.86
CA ASP A 71 5.53 14.07 -8.60
C ASP A 71 4.28 14.51 -7.83
N PRO A 72 4.27 14.36 -6.55
CA PRO A 72 5.35 13.97 -5.65
C PRO A 72 5.48 12.47 -5.41
N TRP A 73 4.81 11.66 -6.21
CA TRP A 73 4.83 10.22 -6.05
C TRP A 73 6.12 9.63 -6.61
N GLN A 74 6.70 8.68 -5.91
CA GLN A 74 7.94 8.05 -6.30
C GLN A 74 7.82 6.55 -6.14
N ILE A 75 8.48 5.80 -7.00
CA ILE A 75 8.43 4.34 -6.94
C ILE A 75 8.96 3.87 -5.59
N ALA A 76 8.22 2.98 -4.96
CA ALA A 76 8.55 2.51 -3.63
C ALA A 76 9.68 1.48 -3.69
N SER A 77 10.35 1.31 -2.57
CA SER A 77 11.36 0.28 -2.41
C SER A 77 10.71 -0.98 -1.86
N PRO A 78 10.91 -2.12 -2.48
CA PRO A 78 10.31 -3.35 -1.97
C PRO A 78 10.62 -3.61 -0.50
N GLY A 79 11.84 -3.33 -0.07
CA GLY A 79 12.20 -3.58 1.32
C GLY A 79 11.46 -2.70 2.30
N GLU A 80 10.97 -1.56 1.84
CA GLU A 80 10.25 -0.67 2.75
C GLU A 80 8.78 -1.01 2.86
N VAL A 81 8.20 -1.63 1.86
CA VAL A 81 6.76 -1.88 1.86
C VAL A 81 6.42 -3.34 2.13
N ASN A 82 7.37 -4.25 1.99
CA ASN A 82 7.13 -5.65 2.22
C ASN A 82 7.59 -6.08 3.61
N GLY A 83 6.91 -7.06 4.17
CA GLY A 83 7.34 -7.57 5.46
C GLY A 83 6.37 -7.33 6.60
N THR A 84 5.53 -6.33 6.50
CA THR A 84 4.60 -6.04 7.60
C THR A 84 3.15 -6.07 7.16
N ALA A 85 2.87 -6.36 5.92
CA ALA A 85 1.50 -6.34 5.44
C ALA A 85 0.71 -7.55 5.95
N PRO A 86 -0.61 -7.42 6.00
CA PRO A 86 -1.45 -8.51 6.48
C PRO A 86 -1.26 -9.78 5.68
N PHE A 87 -1.38 -10.91 6.33
CA PHE A 87 -1.30 -12.23 5.70
C PHE A 87 0.04 -12.49 5.02
N GLY A 88 1.07 -11.75 5.36
CA GLY A 88 2.34 -11.91 4.67
C GLY A 88 2.29 -11.42 3.24
N GLN A 89 1.39 -10.49 2.94
CA GLN A 89 1.24 -9.96 1.60
C GLN A 89 2.55 -9.34 1.11
N GLN A 90 2.95 -9.72 -0.10
CA GLN A 90 4.12 -9.15 -0.74
C GLN A 90 3.64 -8.29 -1.91
N TRP A 91 4.18 -7.11 -2.02
CA TRP A 91 3.84 -6.21 -3.11
C TRP A 91 4.89 -6.33 -4.21
N THR A 92 4.47 -6.24 -5.45
CA THR A 92 5.38 -6.41 -6.59
C THR A 92 5.48 -5.13 -7.42
N SER A 93 4.71 -4.11 -7.09
CA SER A 93 4.84 -2.79 -7.69
C SER A 93 4.21 -1.75 -6.79
N GLY A 94 4.52 -0.50 -7.03
CA GLY A 94 3.84 0.57 -6.35
C GLY A 94 4.67 1.81 -6.13
N TYR A 95 4.02 2.83 -5.56
CA TYR A 95 4.64 4.13 -5.35
C TYR A 95 4.10 4.79 -4.08
N GLN A 96 4.81 5.76 -3.59
CA GLN A 96 4.46 6.45 -2.36
C GLN A 96 4.75 7.93 -2.48
N ALA A 97 4.08 8.73 -1.67
CA ALA A 97 4.38 10.15 -1.55
C ALA A 97 4.32 10.52 -0.07
N ILE A 98 5.14 11.47 0.32
CA ILE A 98 5.18 11.88 1.72
C ILE A 98 4.02 12.82 2.00
N SER A 99 3.24 12.50 3.02
CA SER A 99 2.19 13.36 3.51
C SER A 99 2.75 14.30 4.58
N GLN A 100 3.43 13.77 5.57
CA GLN A 100 4.03 14.60 6.61
C GLN A 100 5.23 13.87 7.24
N ARG A 101 6.38 14.55 7.25
CA ARG A 101 7.53 13.99 7.93
C ARG A 101 7.43 14.28 9.40
N ASP A 102 7.93 13.39 10.20
CA ASP A 102 7.97 13.57 11.64
C ASP A 102 6.63 13.97 12.23
N TYR A 103 5.57 13.32 11.81
CA TYR A 103 4.27 13.59 12.42
C TYR A 103 4.30 13.11 13.89
N GLU A 104 5.15 12.15 14.17
CA GLU A 104 5.62 11.80 15.49
C GLU A 104 7.11 11.61 15.33
N PRO A 105 7.90 11.73 16.36
CA PRO A 105 9.36 11.68 16.22
C PRO A 105 9.82 10.45 15.47
N GLY A 106 10.52 10.68 14.37
CA GLY A 106 11.05 9.59 13.57
C GLY A 106 10.06 8.87 12.69
N LYS A 107 8.82 9.33 12.59
CA LYS A 107 7.81 8.67 11.78
C LYS A 107 7.30 9.56 10.68
N THR A 108 7.14 9.01 9.51
CA THR A 108 6.64 9.73 8.34
C THR A 108 5.30 9.16 7.92
N TRP A 109 4.33 10.03 7.71
CA TRP A 109 3.04 9.61 7.19
C TRP A 109 3.10 9.72 5.67
N VAL A 110 2.65 8.68 4.96
CA VAL A 110 2.76 8.63 3.51
C VAL A 110 1.46 8.21 2.86
N GLY A 111 1.27 8.62 1.63
CA GLY A 111 0.27 8.03 0.75
C GLY A 111 0.92 6.88 0.01
N THR A 112 0.16 5.87 -0.34
CA THR A 112 0.71 4.63 -0.87
C THR A 112 -0.22 4.02 -1.90
N VAL A 113 0.33 3.52 -2.99
CA VAL A 113 -0.40 2.72 -3.96
C VAL A 113 0.47 1.50 -4.25
N LEU A 114 -0.03 0.32 -3.98
CA LEU A 114 0.74 -0.92 -4.11
C LEU A 114 -0.10 -1.98 -4.80
N ALA A 115 0.54 -2.86 -5.53
CA ALA A 115 -0.13 -3.98 -6.17
C ALA A 115 0.73 -5.24 -6.06
N GLY A 116 0.08 -6.38 -6.08
CA GLY A 116 0.76 -7.66 -6.07
C GLY A 116 -0.23 -8.81 -6.15
N PRO A 117 0.23 -10.01 -6.37
CA PRO A 117 -0.65 -11.18 -6.27
C PRO A 117 -1.10 -11.33 -4.82
N LEU A 118 -2.34 -11.70 -4.62
CA LEU A 118 -2.85 -11.92 -3.27
C LEU A 118 -2.01 -12.96 -2.56
N ALA A 119 -1.72 -12.74 -1.29
CA ALA A 119 -0.91 -13.65 -0.50
C ALA A 119 -1.52 -15.05 -0.47
N PRO A 120 -0.71 -16.09 -0.58
CA PRO A 120 -1.24 -17.45 -0.59
C PRO A 120 -2.03 -17.82 0.66
N SER A 121 -1.71 -17.18 1.79
CA SER A 121 -2.41 -17.51 3.03
C SER A 121 -3.77 -16.84 3.12
N ALA A 122 -4.09 -15.93 2.22
CA ALA A 122 -5.42 -15.33 2.24
C ALA A 122 -6.42 -16.33 1.68
N PRO A 123 -7.62 -16.39 2.26
CA PRO A 123 -8.57 -17.45 1.88
C PRO A 123 -9.37 -17.11 0.63
N TYR A 124 -8.76 -17.19 -0.52
CA TYR A 124 -9.45 -16.90 -1.77
C TYR A 124 -10.06 -18.17 -2.34
N GLY A 125 -11.35 -18.15 -2.59
CA GLY A 125 -12.07 -19.28 -3.12
C GLY A 125 -12.74 -19.00 -4.45
N GLY A 126 -12.18 -18.16 -5.28
CA GLY A 126 -12.76 -17.84 -6.58
C GLY A 126 -13.55 -16.56 -6.56
N PRO A 127 -14.16 -16.21 -7.71
CA PRO A 127 -14.81 -14.89 -7.84
C PRO A 127 -15.90 -14.60 -6.82
N ASP A 128 -16.55 -15.64 -6.30
CA ASP A 128 -17.61 -15.40 -5.32
C ASP A 128 -17.05 -14.97 -3.96
N SER A 129 -15.76 -15.12 -3.73
CA SER A 129 -15.16 -14.75 -2.47
C SER A 129 -14.46 -13.41 -2.50
N LEU A 130 -14.46 -12.70 -3.64
CA LEU A 130 -13.71 -11.44 -3.77
C LEU A 130 -14.07 -10.44 -2.67
N ARG A 131 -15.36 -10.21 -2.46
CA ARG A 131 -15.80 -9.23 -1.47
C ARG A 131 -15.35 -9.61 -0.07
N GLU A 132 -15.52 -10.86 0.28
CA GLU A 132 -15.21 -11.31 1.62
C GLU A 132 -13.72 -11.22 1.90
N VAL A 133 -12.90 -11.58 0.93
CA VAL A 133 -11.46 -11.50 1.09
C VAL A 133 -11.03 -10.04 1.30
N LEU A 134 -11.61 -9.10 0.54
CA LEU A 134 -11.26 -7.70 0.74
C LEU A 134 -11.68 -7.18 2.10
N GLY A 135 -12.85 -7.59 2.59
CA GLY A 135 -13.29 -7.19 3.92
C GLY A 135 -12.35 -7.69 5.00
N THR A 136 -11.92 -8.93 4.87
CA THR A 136 -10.98 -9.52 5.83
C THR A 136 -9.63 -8.79 5.76
N PHE A 137 -9.19 -8.50 4.55
CA PHE A 137 -7.92 -7.79 4.38
C PHE A 137 -7.99 -6.39 5.00
N LEU A 138 -9.09 -5.67 4.81
CA LEU A 138 -9.23 -4.34 5.37
C LEU A 138 -9.18 -4.35 6.88
N ILE A 139 -9.86 -5.28 7.52
CA ILE A 139 -9.86 -5.36 8.98
C ILE A 139 -8.44 -5.63 9.48
N ALA A 140 -7.72 -6.53 8.84
CA ALA A 140 -6.36 -6.83 9.25
C ALA A 140 -5.44 -5.64 8.98
N ALA A 141 -5.62 -4.97 7.86
CA ALA A 141 -4.78 -3.83 7.52
C ALA A 141 -5.00 -2.66 8.46
N GLU A 142 -6.24 -2.45 8.87
CA GLU A 142 -6.57 -1.33 9.74
C GLU A 142 -5.79 -1.41 11.05
N THR A 143 -5.65 -2.58 11.59
CA THR A 143 -4.94 -2.76 12.84
C THR A 143 -3.47 -2.42 12.72
N VAL A 144 -2.89 -2.70 11.57
CA VAL A 144 -1.46 -2.52 11.39
C VAL A 144 -1.11 -1.15 10.82
N LEU A 145 -1.94 -0.65 9.92
CA LEU A 145 -1.57 0.53 9.15
C LEU A 145 -2.19 1.83 9.63
N TYR A 146 -3.28 1.78 10.36
CA TYR A 146 -3.99 2.98 10.76
C TYR A 146 -4.10 3.00 12.28
N GLU A 147 -2.93 2.96 12.93
CA GLU A 147 -2.95 2.83 14.37
C GLU A 147 -3.45 4.01 15.15
N PRO A 148 -3.25 5.27 14.79
CA PRO A 148 -3.84 6.34 15.58
C PRO A 148 -5.36 6.21 15.58
N PRO A 149 -6.02 6.58 16.66
CA PRO A 149 -7.47 6.47 16.72
C PRO A 149 -8.15 7.18 15.57
N HIS A 150 -9.14 6.55 15.02
CA HIS A 150 -9.83 7.07 13.84
C HIS A 150 -11.21 6.43 13.71
N ASP A 151 -12.04 7.03 12.85
CA ASP A 151 -13.31 6.43 12.49
C ASP A 151 -13.21 5.92 11.07
N ARG A 152 -13.81 4.78 10.78
CA ARG A 152 -13.80 4.21 9.44
C ARG A 152 -15.19 4.31 8.84
N ARG A 153 -15.25 4.66 7.57
CA ARG A 153 -16.50 4.68 6.83
C ARG A 153 -16.31 3.99 5.50
N ILE A 154 -17.20 3.10 5.12
CA ILE A 154 -17.16 2.46 3.81
C ILE A 154 -17.87 3.38 2.82
N LEU A 155 -17.19 3.73 1.75
CA LEU A 155 -17.74 4.63 0.75
C LEU A 155 -18.32 3.87 -0.44
N GLU A 156 -17.66 2.79 -0.86
CA GLU A 156 -18.15 1.97 -1.97
C GLU A 156 -17.79 0.52 -1.69
N ASP A 157 -18.68 -0.39 -2.04
CA ASP A 157 -18.50 -1.82 -1.80
C ASP A 157 -19.26 -2.48 -2.94
N LYS A 158 -18.57 -2.74 -4.05
CA LYS A 158 -19.28 -3.13 -5.26
C LYS A 158 -18.44 -3.95 -6.21
N ALA A 159 -19.13 -4.69 -7.07
CA ALA A 159 -18.48 -5.46 -8.11
C ALA A 159 -17.96 -4.54 -9.20
N LEU A 160 -16.85 -4.92 -9.79
CA LEU A 160 -16.28 -4.24 -10.94
C LEU A 160 -15.90 -5.28 -11.98
N THR A 161 -15.60 -4.81 -13.17
CA THR A 161 -15.00 -5.65 -14.20
C THR A 161 -13.70 -4.97 -14.60
N VAL A 162 -12.62 -5.70 -14.57
CA VAL A 162 -11.31 -5.18 -14.98
C VAL A 162 -10.81 -6.04 -16.12
N SER A 163 -10.68 -5.47 -17.30
CA SER A 163 -10.26 -6.20 -18.50
C SER A 163 -11.07 -7.48 -18.71
N GLY A 164 -12.38 -7.40 -18.49
CA GLY A 164 -13.26 -8.54 -18.65
C GLY A 164 -13.26 -9.53 -17.50
N ARG A 165 -12.49 -9.33 -16.47
CA ARG A 165 -12.43 -10.26 -15.34
C ARG A 165 -13.24 -9.74 -14.17
N PRO A 166 -13.86 -10.62 -13.40
CA PRO A 166 -14.57 -10.22 -12.19
C PRO A 166 -13.63 -9.57 -11.19
N ALA A 167 -14.08 -8.53 -10.56
CA ALA A 167 -13.31 -7.83 -9.55
C ALA A 167 -14.25 -7.25 -8.49
N TRP A 168 -13.70 -6.79 -7.41
CA TRP A 168 -14.47 -6.13 -6.35
C TRP A 168 -13.71 -4.90 -5.88
N LEU A 169 -14.46 -3.83 -5.61
CA LEU A 169 -13.90 -2.59 -5.06
C LEU A 169 -14.46 -2.38 -3.67
N LEU A 170 -13.57 -2.11 -2.73
CA LEU A 170 -13.93 -1.67 -1.40
C LEU A 170 -13.22 -0.34 -1.20
N LYS A 171 -13.98 0.76 -1.20
CA LYS A 171 -13.43 2.09 -1.00
C LYS A 171 -13.83 2.57 0.38
N PHE A 172 -12.93 3.20 1.09
CA PHE A 172 -13.16 3.56 2.47
C PHE A 172 -12.49 4.88 2.83
N GLU A 173 -12.90 5.43 3.94
CA GLU A 173 -12.32 6.65 4.47
C GLU A 173 -11.92 6.38 5.92
N MET A 174 -10.72 6.77 6.27
CA MET A 174 -10.27 6.77 7.66
C MET A 174 -10.23 8.22 8.11
N ASP A 175 -10.95 8.55 9.18
CA ASP A 175 -11.08 9.92 9.66
C ASP A 175 -10.25 10.08 10.92
N PHE A 176 -9.14 10.79 10.82
CA PHE A 176 -8.24 11.05 11.94
C PHE A 176 -8.42 12.49 12.48
N THR A 177 -9.52 13.17 12.11
CA THR A 177 -9.67 14.59 12.42
C THR A 177 -9.36 14.92 13.87
N GLU A 178 -9.90 14.14 14.79
CA GLU A 178 -9.69 14.45 16.19
C GLU A 178 -8.21 14.37 16.58
N GLN A 179 -7.54 13.31 16.20
CA GLN A 179 -6.13 13.15 16.50
C GLN A 179 -5.28 14.18 15.78
N SER A 180 -5.66 14.51 14.56
CA SER A 180 -4.90 15.51 13.81
C SER A 180 -5.01 16.88 14.44
N GLU A 181 -6.17 17.21 15.00
CA GLU A 181 -6.32 18.49 15.69
C GLU A 181 -5.54 18.52 16.99
N ILE A 182 -5.55 17.45 17.73
CA ILE A 182 -4.82 17.38 18.98
C ILE A 182 -3.30 17.48 18.72
N ASN A 183 -2.81 16.83 17.68
CA ASN A 183 -1.38 16.74 17.43
C ASN A 183 -0.86 17.74 16.40
N GLY A 184 -1.72 18.50 15.79
CA GLY A 184 -1.29 19.46 14.77
C GLY A 184 -0.85 18.81 13.49
N TRP A 185 -1.41 17.65 13.13
CA TRP A 185 -1.01 16.97 11.91
C TRP A 185 -1.61 17.68 10.69
N GLN A 186 -0.97 17.48 9.54
CA GLN A 186 -1.35 18.19 8.32
C GLN A 186 -2.43 17.49 7.54
N TRP A 187 -2.72 16.26 7.81
CA TRP A 187 -3.83 15.55 7.16
C TRP A 187 -4.92 15.28 8.19
N ARG A 188 -6.15 15.09 7.72
CA ARG A 188 -7.27 14.77 8.61
C ARG A 188 -7.95 13.49 8.18
N LYS A 189 -8.17 13.29 6.89
CA LYS A 189 -8.84 12.12 6.40
C LYS A 189 -7.97 11.43 5.36
N GLU A 190 -8.15 10.16 5.23
CA GLU A 190 -7.41 9.37 4.27
C GLU A 190 -8.40 8.52 3.49
N ILE A 191 -8.39 8.60 2.17
CA ILE A 191 -9.26 7.79 1.33
C ILE A 191 -8.46 6.60 0.86
N GLY A 192 -9.05 5.43 0.96
CA GLY A 192 -8.39 4.22 0.51
C GLY A 192 -9.28 3.39 -0.38
N ALA A 193 -8.67 2.49 -1.10
CA ALA A 193 -9.38 1.54 -1.93
C ALA A 193 -8.61 0.23 -1.97
N LEU A 194 -9.35 -0.85 -1.92
CA LEU A 194 -8.84 -2.17 -2.17
C LEU A 194 -9.58 -2.71 -3.39
N VAL A 195 -8.84 -3.25 -4.34
CA VAL A 195 -9.45 -3.89 -5.50
C VAL A 195 -8.82 -5.28 -5.63
N LEU A 196 -9.66 -6.28 -5.79
CA LEU A 196 -9.18 -7.64 -6.00
C LEU A 196 -9.73 -8.11 -7.34
N VAL A 197 -8.87 -8.57 -8.24
CA VAL A 197 -9.25 -8.95 -9.59
C VAL A 197 -8.98 -10.44 -9.78
N ASP A 198 -10.01 -11.19 -10.14
CA ASP A 198 -9.85 -12.61 -10.38
C ASP A 198 -9.01 -12.83 -11.63
N ARG A 199 -8.09 -13.77 -11.59
CA ARG A 199 -7.23 -14.07 -12.73
C ARG A 199 -7.39 -15.51 -13.21
N GLY A 200 -8.46 -16.17 -12.82
CA GLY A 200 -8.67 -17.55 -13.19
C GLY A 200 -8.10 -18.52 -12.18
N GLU A 201 -8.29 -19.79 -12.41
CA GLU A 201 -7.93 -20.76 -11.39
C GLU A 201 -6.44 -21.01 -11.31
N GLU A 202 -5.70 -20.68 -12.33
CA GLU A 202 -4.29 -21.00 -12.32
C GLU A 202 -3.40 -19.90 -11.78
N ASN A 203 -3.95 -18.76 -11.45
CA ASN A 203 -3.16 -17.65 -10.93
C ASN A 203 -3.85 -17.07 -9.69
N PRO A 204 -3.08 -16.61 -8.73
CA PRO A 204 -3.71 -15.91 -7.60
C PRO A 204 -4.33 -14.63 -8.12
N PRO A 205 -5.39 -14.16 -7.48
CA PRO A 205 -5.98 -12.89 -7.89
C PRO A 205 -5.01 -11.74 -7.68
N ALA A 206 -5.23 -10.65 -8.39
CA ALA A 206 -4.37 -9.49 -8.28
C ALA A 206 -4.99 -8.50 -7.30
N LEU A 207 -4.20 -8.01 -6.37
CA LEU A 207 -4.64 -7.09 -5.33
C LEU A 207 -4.02 -5.72 -5.54
N LEU A 208 -4.86 -4.68 -5.50
CA LEU A 208 -4.40 -3.30 -5.46
C LEU A 208 -4.83 -2.69 -4.14
N PHE A 209 -3.91 -1.95 -3.50
CA PHE A 209 -4.20 -1.20 -2.30
C PHE A 209 -3.75 0.24 -2.54
N ALA A 210 -4.65 1.18 -2.37
CA ALA A 210 -4.33 2.59 -2.50
C ALA A 210 -4.84 3.31 -1.27
N THR A 211 -4.07 4.24 -0.74
CA THR A 211 -4.49 5.02 0.41
C THR A 211 -3.82 6.39 0.33
N VAL A 212 -4.61 7.45 0.35
CA VAL A 212 -4.12 8.80 0.09
C VAL A 212 -4.65 9.76 1.15
N PRO A 213 -3.76 10.32 1.98
CA PRO A 213 -4.14 11.35 2.95
C PRO A 213 -4.61 12.62 2.23
N ASP A 214 -5.49 13.36 2.86
CA ASP A 214 -6.15 14.47 2.19
C ASP A 214 -5.28 15.70 1.97
N ASN A 215 -4.08 15.75 2.50
CA ASN A 215 -3.15 16.82 2.13
C ASN A 215 -2.35 16.47 0.87
N LEU A 216 -2.54 15.28 0.34
CA LEU A 216 -2.11 14.94 -1.00
C LEU A 216 -3.34 15.00 -1.90
N ASP A 217 -3.20 14.72 -3.17
CA ASP A 217 -4.34 14.82 -4.08
C ASP A 217 -5.23 13.57 -3.94
N PRO A 218 -6.40 13.70 -3.34
CA PRO A 218 -7.26 12.53 -3.12
C PRO A 218 -7.85 11.96 -4.40
N ARG A 219 -7.78 12.68 -5.51
CA ARG A 219 -8.29 12.16 -6.77
C ARG A 219 -7.46 10.97 -7.25
N VAL A 220 -6.25 10.80 -6.73
CA VAL A 220 -5.37 9.72 -7.14
C VAL A 220 -6.04 8.36 -6.93
N VAL A 221 -6.80 8.18 -5.85
CA VAL A 221 -7.45 6.90 -5.60
C VAL A 221 -8.40 6.54 -6.75
N ASP A 222 -9.27 7.45 -7.15
CA ASP A 222 -10.22 7.15 -8.21
C ASP A 222 -9.53 7.06 -9.57
N GLU A 223 -8.48 7.83 -9.78
CA GLU A 223 -7.73 7.74 -11.02
C GLU A 223 -7.05 6.39 -11.15
N VAL A 224 -6.50 5.88 -10.07
CA VAL A 224 -5.85 4.58 -10.09
C VAL A 224 -6.88 3.48 -10.33
N VAL A 225 -7.98 3.51 -9.58
CA VAL A 225 -9.01 2.48 -9.72
C VAL A 225 -9.58 2.50 -11.14
N GLY A 226 -9.86 3.68 -11.68
CA GLY A 226 -10.44 3.79 -13.00
C GLY A 226 -9.48 3.43 -14.12
N SER A 227 -8.19 3.40 -13.84
CA SER A 227 -7.18 3.09 -14.84
C SER A 227 -6.78 1.63 -14.88
N LEU A 228 -7.29 0.80 -13.97
CA LEU A 228 -6.83 -0.57 -13.83
C LEU A 228 -7.06 -1.39 -15.11
N ARG A 229 -6.05 -2.15 -15.47
CA ARG A 229 -6.10 -3.12 -16.54
C ARG A 229 -5.37 -4.37 -16.08
N LEU A 230 -5.78 -5.50 -16.61
CA LEU A 230 -5.13 -6.76 -16.31
C LEU A 230 -4.61 -7.37 -17.60
N SER A 231 -3.39 -7.80 -17.61
CA SER A 231 -2.83 -8.46 -18.79
C SER A 231 -2.59 -9.94 -18.53
#